data_5dd3346df57eeff2a97ce7362eee4c6e
#
_entry.id   5dd3346df57eeff2a97ce7362eee4c6e
#
_cell.length_a   1.000
_cell.length_b   1.000
_cell.length_c   1.000
_cell.angle_alpha   90.00
_cell.angle_beta   90.00
_cell.angle_gamma   90.00
#
_symmetry.space_group_name_H-M   'P 1'
#
loop_
_entity.id
_entity.type
_entity.pdbx_description
1 polymer ?
#
loop_
_entity_poly.entity_id
_entity_poly.type
_entity_poly.pdbx_seq_one_letter_code
_entity_poly.pdbx_strand_id
1 'polypeptide(L)'
;MTTLTLSRALNEGLRKALEDHPKALIMGEDVGKLGGVFRVTDGLQKDFGEARVIDTPLAESGIIGTAIGLALRGYRPICEIQFDGFVYPAFDQIVSQLAKMRYRSLGNLALPIVVRIPFGGGIGAVEHHSESPEALFAHTAGLRVVACGDPLEAFTMIQQSVSCDDPVIFFEPKRRYWEKADIDIAGALAAAQPLDQARILASGTDVTVLTYGPMVRTCAEAAVAAAGDLSLIHISEPTRRS
;
A
#
# COMPACT_ATOMS: atom_id res chain seq x y z
N MET A 1 -10.21 -9.21 -19.38
CA MET A 1 -9.57 -9.64 -18.13
C MET A 1 -8.12 -9.99 -18.41
N THR A 2 -7.21 -9.62 -17.52
CA THR A 2 -5.76 -9.86 -17.62
C THR A 2 -5.29 -10.57 -16.36
N THR A 3 -4.58 -11.68 -16.49
CA THR A 3 -4.00 -12.38 -15.34
C THR A 3 -2.75 -11.64 -14.87
N LEU A 4 -2.77 -11.09 -13.66
CA LEU A 4 -1.64 -10.38 -13.05
C LEU A 4 -1.24 -11.00 -11.73
N THR A 5 0.07 -10.98 -11.42
CA THR A 5 0.57 -11.19 -10.06
C THR A 5 0.29 -9.93 -9.24
N LEU A 6 0.31 -10.04 -7.90
CA LEU A 6 0.13 -8.88 -7.02
C LEU A 6 1.19 -7.79 -7.31
N SER A 7 2.46 -8.15 -7.49
CA SER A 7 3.52 -7.20 -7.85
C SER A 7 3.28 -6.52 -9.20
N ARG A 8 2.77 -7.24 -10.21
CA ARG A 8 2.41 -6.65 -11.52
C ARG A 8 1.16 -5.78 -11.41
N ALA A 9 0.20 -6.16 -10.60
CA ALA A 9 -0.99 -5.35 -10.35
C ALA A 9 -0.62 -4.01 -9.68
N LEU A 10 0.31 -4.01 -8.71
CA LEU A 10 0.90 -2.79 -8.16
C LEU A 10 1.61 -1.95 -9.22
N ASN A 11 2.43 -2.58 -10.07
CA ASN A 11 3.12 -1.88 -11.15
C ASN A 11 2.14 -1.17 -12.09
N GLU A 12 1.10 -1.87 -12.53
CA GLU A 12 0.06 -1.28 -13.39
C GLU A 12 -0.74 -0.18 -12.67
N GLY A 13 -1.04 -0.36 -11.38
CA GLY A 13 -1.66 0.67 -10.57
C GLY A 13 -0.81 1.92 -10.39
N LEU A 14 0.51 1.75 -10.17
CA LEU A 14 1.49 2.86 -10.11
C LEU A 14 1.62 3.56 -11.45
N ARG A 15 1.68 2.80 -12.55
CA ARG A 15 1.70 3.33 -13.92
C ARG A 15 0.49 4.24 -14.14
N LYS A 16 -0.70 3.72 -13.86
CA LYS A 16 -1.94 4.48 -14.02
C LYS A 16 -1.96 5.74 -13.13
N ALA A 17 -1.49 5.64 -11.89
CA ALA A 17 -1.38 6.79 -11.01
C ALA A 17 -0.41 7.87 -11.54
N LEU A 18 0.71 7.47 -12.15
CA LEU A 18 1.64 8.39 -12.81
C LEU A 18 1.03 9.04 -14.06
N GLU A 19 0.22 8.31 -14.83
CA GLU A 19 -0.49 8.85 -15.99
C GLU A 19 -1.55 9.87 -15.59
N ASP A 20 -2.36 9.56 -14.58
CA ASP A 20 -3.48 10.39 -14.14
C ASP A 20 -3.05 11.63 -13.36
N HIS A 21 -1.89 11.58 -12.69
CA HIS A 21 -1.36 12.66 -11.87
C HIS A 21 0.00 13.15 -12.38
N PRO A 22 0.05 14.21 -13.20
CA PRO A 22 1.32 14.74 -13.76
C PRO A 22 2.37 15.11 -12.70
N LYS A 23 1.93 15.42 -11.47
CA LYS A 23 2.81 15.73 -10.33
C LYS A 23 3.07 14.55 -9.39
N ALA A 24 2.56 13.35 -9.71
CA ALA A 24 2.96 12.16 -8.98
C ALA A 24 4.38 11.75 -9.37
N LEU A 25 5.15 11.28 -8.39
CA LEU A 25 6.49 10.76 -8.59
C LEU A 25 6.75 9.60 -7.62
N ILE A 26 7.56 8.66 -8.04
CA ILE A 26 8.03 7.54 -7.19
C ILE A 26 9.45 7.85 -6.74
N MET A 27 9.76 7.60 -5.48
CA MET A 27 11.09 7.77 -4.94
C MET A 27 11.41 6.69 -3.90
N GLY A 28 12.64 6.24 -3.86
CA GLY A 28 13.10 5.20 -2.96
C GLY A 28 14.42 4.61 -3.43
N GLU A 29 14.91 3.63 -2.71
CA GLU A 29 16.15 2.95 -3.03
C GLU A 29 15.92 1.92 -4.15
N ASP A 30 16.73 1.96 -5.20
CA ASP A 30 16.68 1.04 -6.34
C ASP A 30 15.34 0.99 -7.12
N VAL A 31 14.46 1.95 -6.92
CA VAL A 31 13.14 2.00 -7.58
C VAL A 31 13.21 2.35 -9.06
N GLY A 32 14.29 2.96 -9.49
CA GLY A 32 14.51 3.42 -10.86
C GLY A 32 14.93 2.30 -11.81
N LYS A 33 16.20 2.32 -12.21
CA LYS A 33 16.73 1.37 -13.23
C LYS A 33 16.58 -0.09 -12.82
N LEU A 34 16.76 -0.42 -11.54
CA LEU A 34 16.60 -1.78 -11.03
C LEU A 34 15.13 -2.22 -11.01
N GLY A 35 14.18 -1.30 -10.78
CA GLY A 35 12.76 -1.60 -10.70
C GLY A 35 12.29 -2.09 -9.34
N GLY A 36 13.04 -1.78 -8.28
CA GLY A 36 12.81 -2.23 -6.91
C GLY A 36 13.25 -3.67 -6.65
N VAL A 37 13.45 -4.01 -5.38
CA VAL A 37 13.88 -5.36 -4.96
C VAL A 37 12.88 -6.44 -5.40
N PHE A 38 11.59 -6.14 -5.31
CA PHE A 38 10.50 -7.04 -5.71
C PHE A 38 9.94 -6.77 -7.12
N ARG A 39 10.63 -5.93 -7.91
CA ARG A 39 10.27 -5.57 -9.29
C ARG A 39 8.91 -4.89 -9.42
N VAL A 40 8.44 -4.24 -8.37
CA VAL A 40 7.16 -3.52 -8.40
C VAL A 40 7.23 -2.28 -9.29
N THR A 41 8.37 -1.61 -9.37
CA THR A 41 8.57 -0.40 -10.20
C THR A 41 9.28 -0.68 -11.53
N ASP A 42 9.44 -1.95 -11.91
CA ASP A 42 10.15 -2.35 -13.13
C ASP A 42 9.55 -1.69 -14.39
N GLY A 43 10.43 -1.09 -15.20
CA GLY A 43 10.06 -0.38 -16.44
C GLY A 43 9.50 1.04 -16.25
N LEU A 44 9.07 1.43 -15.05
CA LEU A 44 8.45 2.74 -14.85
C LEU A 44 9.42 3.91 -15.09
N GLN A 45 10.68 3.82 -14.66
CA GLN A 45 11.66 4.88 -14.94
C GLN A 45 11.93 5.03 -16.44
N LYS A 46 11.99 3.93 -17.18
CA LYS A 46 12.15 3.95 -18.64
C LYS A 46 11.02 4.72 -19.32
N ASP A 47 9.79 4.54 -18.85
CA ASP A 47 8.59 5.09 -19.48
C ASP A 47 8.27 6.53 -19.03
N PHE A 48 8.53 6.87 -17.77
CA PHE A 48 8.20 8.19 -17.18
C PHE A 48 9.41 9.09 -16.94
N GLY A 49 10.63 8.56 -17.05
CA GLY A 49 11.88 9.31 -16.88
C GLY A 49 12.36 9.41 -15.43
N GLU A 50 13.66 9.71 -15.28
CA GLU A 50 14.36 9.80 -13.99
C GLU A 50 13.81 10.92 -13.07
N ALA A 51 13.17 11.94 -13.63
CA ALA A 51 12.55 13.02 -12.84
C ALA A 51 11.23 12.58 -12.17
N ARG A 52 10.64 11.48 -12.61
CA ARG A 52 9.38 10.96 -12.10
C ARG A 52 9.54 9.65 -11.32
N VAL A 53 10.62 8.89 -11.57
CA VAL A 53 10.96 7.68 -10.82
C VAL A 53 12.42 7.81 -10.41
N ILE A 54 12.63 8.12 -9.13
CA ILE A 54 13.86 8.68 -8.60
C ILE A 54 14.54 7.69 -7.67
N ASP A 55 15.74 7.24 -8.02
CA ASP A 55 16.59 6.51 -7.08
C ASP A 55 17.13 7.47 -6.03
N THR A 56 16.97 7.12 -4.76
CA THR A 56 17.49 7.90 -3.63
C THR A 56 18.69 7.22 -2.99
N PRO A 57 19.53 7.97 -2.26
CA PRO A 57 20.46 7.37 -1.33
C PRO A 57 19.73 6.56 -0.24
N LEU A 58 20.45 5.62 0.38
CA LEU A 58 19.99 4.84 1.53
C LEU A 58 19.87 5.75 2.76
N ALA A 59 18.71 6.36 2.92
CA ALA A 59 18.41 7.29 4.01
C ALA A 59 16.88 7.48 4.15
N GLU A 60 16.20 6.54 4.77
CA GLU A 60 14.74 6.49 4.81
C GLU A 60 14.11 7.72 5.48
N SER A 61 14.77 8.28 6.52
CA SER A 61 14.34 9.56 7.10
C SER A 61 14.45 10.71 6.09
N GLY A 62 15.48 10.70 5.25
CA GLY A 62 15.67 11.66 4.17
C GLY A 62 14.63 11.51 3.06
N ILE A 63 14.26 10.26 2.70
CA ILE A 63 13.20 9.96 1.73
C ILE A 63 11.89 10.59 2.20
N ILE A 64 11.45 10.29 3.42
CA ILE A 64 10.19 10.82 3.93
C ILE A 64 10.24 12.33 4.15
N GLY A 65 11.33 12.87 4.70
CA GLY A 65 11.52 14.31 4.88
C GLY A 65 11.45 15.07 3.56
N THR A 66 12.09 14.56 2.50
CA THR A 66 12.04 15.12 1.15
C THR A 66 10.63 15.05 0.58
N ALA A 67 9.94 13.92 0.75
CA ALA A 67 8.57 13.75 0.30
C ALA A 67 7.62 14.78 0.93
N ILE A 68 7.76 15.08 2.21
CA ILE A 68 7.00 16.13 2.88
C ILE A 68 7.23 17.49 2.17
N GLY A 69 8.48 17.85 1.90
CA GLY A 69 8.82 19.08 1.19
C GLY A 69 8.22 19.13 -0.22
N LEU A 70 8.26 18.02 -0.96
CA LEU A 70 7.66 17.88 -2.28
C LEU A 70 6.13 18.04 -2.24
N ALA A 71 5.47 17.41 -1.26
CA ALA A 71 4.02 17.53 -1.08
C ALA A 71 3.59 18.98 -0.79
N LEU A 72 4.34 19.70 0.03
CA LEU A 72 4.13 21.14 0.27
C LEU A 72 4.30 21.99 -0.99
N ARG A 73 5.01 21.49 -2.00
CA ARG A 73 5.14 22.12 -3.34
C ARG A 73 4.09 21.62 -4.34
N GLY A 74 3.12 20.82 -3.88
CA GLY A 74 1.99 20.33 -4.66
C GLY A 74 2.30 19.09 -5.51
N TYR A 75 3.37 18.35 -5.19
CA TYR A 75 3.63 17.02 -5.75
C TYR A 75 2.86 15.95 -4.97
N ARG A 76 2.76 14.75 -5.56
CA ARG A 76 2.20 13.55 -4.93
C ARG A 76 3.29 12.47 -4.85
N PRO A 77 4.15 12.50 -3.82
CA PRO A 77 5.22 11.52 -3.67
C PRO A 77 4.68 10.14 -3.29
N ILE A 78 5.23 9.11 -3.96
CA ILE A 78 5.03 7.71 -3.66
C ILE A 78 6.40 7.17 -3.24
N CYS A 79 6.61 7.06 -1.93
CA CYS A 79 7.87 6.60 -1.36
C CYS A 79 7.87 5.09 -1.23
N GLU A 80 8.95 4.41 -1.59
CA GLU A 80 9.19 3.00 -1.24
C GLU A 80 10.21 2.91 -0.11
N ILE A 81 9.85 2.21 0.95
CA ILE A 81 10.78 1.69 1.96
C ILE A 81 10.99 0.22 1.61
N GLN A 82 12.24 -0.19 1.35
CA GLN A 82 12.52 -1.51 0.75
C GLN A 82 12.00 -2.70 1.55
N PHE A 83 12.02 -2.61 2.89
CA PHE A 83 11.55 -3.63 3.82
C PHE A 83 10.94 -3.01 5.07
N ASP A 84 10.05 -3.75 5.70
CA ASP A 84 9.37 -3.39 6.94
C ASP A 84 10.29 -2.93 8.07
N GLY A 85 11.38 -3.65 8.33
CA GLY A 85 12.36 -3.27 9.36
C GLY A 85 13.13 -1.98 9.05
N PHE A 86 13.19 -1.56 7.79
CA PHE A 86 13.86 -0.33 7.38
C PHE A 86 12.99 0.92 7.54
N VAL A 87 11.75 0.77 7.96
CA VAL A 87 10.88 1.93 8.25
C VAL A 87 11.27 2.65 9.54
N TYR A 88 11.96 1.99 10.47
CA TYR A 88 12.28 2.58 11.77
C TYR A 88 13.17 3.83 11.71
N PRO A 89 14.19 3.95 10.84
CA PRO A 89 14.91 5.21 10.66
C PRO A 89 14.02 6.38 10.19
N ALA A 90 12.93 6.09 9.47
CA ALA A 90 11.96 7.10 9.02
C ALA A 90 10.80 7.32 10.01
N PHE A 91 10.71 6.55 11.09
CA PHE A 91 9.55 6.53 11.99
C PHE A 91 9.21 7.91 12.55
N ASP A 92 10.21 8.66 13.00
CA ASP A 92 10.00 10.03 13.51
C ASP A 92 9.41 10.94 12.42
N GLN A 93 9.93 10.89 11.21
CA GLN A 93 9.42 11.71 10.10
C GLN A 93 7.97 11.37 9.77
N ILE A 94 7.58 10.10 9.89
CA ILE A 94 6.22 9.65 9.62
C ILE A 94 5.29 10.07 10.76
N VAL A 95 5.59 9.72 12.02
CA VAL A 95 4.64 9.86 13.13
C VAL A 95 4.64 11.25 13.76
N SER A 96 5.79 11.95 13.78
CA SER A 96 5.92 13.26 14.40
C SER A 96 5.72 14.40 13.42
N GLN A 97 6.05 14.23 12.15
CA GLN A 97 5.94 15.25 11.13
C GLN A 97 4.78 14.98 10.18
N LEU A 98 4.87 13.98 9.32
CA LEU A 98 3.88 13.70 8.27
C LEU A 98 2.47 13.57 8.83
N ALA A 99 2.28 12.74 9.86
CA ALA A 99 0.98 12.49 10.47
C ALA A 99 0.34 13.75 11.09
N LYS A 100 1.15 14.70 11.56
CA LYS A 100 0.67 15.83 12.38
C LYS A 100 0.55 17.15 11.64
N MET A 101 1.17 17.31 10.47
CA MET A 101 1.22 18.61 9.79
C MET A 101 -0.15 19.10 9.35
N ARG A 102 -1.04 18.22 8.88
CA ARG A 102 -2.40 18.62 8.51
C ARG A 102 -3.18 19.15 9.72
N TYR A 103 -3.10 18.47 10.87
CA TYR A 103 -3.72 18.93 12.11
C TYR A 103 -3.12 20.26 12.58
N ARG A 104 -1.78 20.37 12.62
CA ARG A 104 -1.08 21.61 13.04
C ARG A 104 -1.41 22.82 12.15
N SER A 105 -1.71 22.57 10.89
CA SER A 105 -2.12 23.61 9.94
C SER A 105 -3.63 23.88 9.93
N LEU A 106 -4.39 23.31 10.85
CA LEU A 106 -5.86 23.41 10.91
C LEU A 106 -6.53 22.97 9.59
N GLY A 107 -5.97 21.94 8.93
CA GLY A 107 -6.48 21.40 7.68
C GLY A 107 -6.05 22.15 6.42
N ASN A 108 -5.27 23.23 6.53
CA ASN A 108 -4.86 24.04 5.38
C ASN A 108 -3.80 23.37 4.48
N LEU A 109 -3.09 22.35 4.98
CA LEU A 109 -2.09 21.61 4.22
C LEU A 109 -2.63 20.23 3.85
N ALA A 110 -2.67 19.92 2.57
CA ALA A 110 -2.78 18.56 2.07
C ALA A 110 -1.40 17.92 2.01
N LEU A 111 -1.31 16.65 2.39
CA LEU A 111 -0.07 15.86 2.36
C LEU A 111 -0.32 14.54 1.61
N PRO A 112 -0.50 14.59 0.29
CA PRO A 112 -0.80 13.43 -0.55
C PRO A 112 0.45 12.57 -0.75
N ILE A 113 0.90 11.92 0.31
CA ILE A 113 2.10 11.09 0.33
C ILE A 113 1.68 9.64 0.57
N VAL A 114 2.14 8.74 -0.30
CA VAL A 114 2.00 7.31 -0.10
C VAL A 114 3.36 6.76 0.32
N VAL A 115 3.40 6.05 1.45
CA VAL A 115 4.60 5.32 1.90
C VAL A 115 4.31 3.83 1.72
N ARG A 116 4.91 3.22 0.71
CA ARG A 116 4.80 1.80 0.39
C ARG A 116 5.82 1.03 1.21
N ILE A 117 5.37 -0.03 1.86
CA ILE A 117 6.20 -0.87 2.73
C ILE A 117 5.90 -2.34 2.46
N PRO A 118 6.81 -3.06 1.80
CA PRO A 118 6.75 -4.53 1.76
C PRO A 118 6.86 -5.09 3.18
N PHE A 119 5.87 -5.89 3.64
CA PHE A 119 5.82 -6.32 5.03
C PHE A 119 5.49 -7.80 5.21
N GLY A 120 5.65 -8.28 6.43
CA GLY A 120 5.30 -9.63 6.88
C GLY A 120 6.32 -10.69 6.52
N GLY A 121 6.29 -11.80 7.25
CA GLY A 121 7.16 -12.95 7.05
C GLY A 121 6.76 -13.83 5.84
N GLY A 122 7.39 -15.00 5.76
CA GLY A 122 7.03 -16.06 4.80
C GLY A 122 7.85 -16.08 3.52
N ILE A 123 8.94 -15.32 3.45
CA ILE A 123 9.90 -15.35 2.33
C ILE A 123 11.26 -15.99 2.70
N GLY A 124 11.39 -16.52 3.93
CA GLY A 124 12.64 -17.15 4.40
C GLY A 124 13.73 -16.14 4.77
N ALA A 125 13.37 -14.87 5.00
CA ALA A 125 14.31 -13.83 5.40
C ALA A 125 14.47 -13.75 6.92
N VAL A 126 15.51 -13.02 7.35
CA VAL A 126 15.80 -12.74 8.77
C VAL A 126 14.72 -11.82 9.38
N GLU A 127 14.75 -11.63 10.71
CA GLU A 127 13.70 -10.94 11.48
C GLU A 127 13.37 -9.54 10.97
N HIS A 128 14.37 -8.68 10.73
CA HIS A 128 14.16 -7.31 10.23
C HIS A 128 13.68 -7.20 8.77
N HIS A 129 13.45 -8.35 8.11
CA HIS A 129 12.78 -8.48 6.82
C HIS A 129 11.50 -9.29 6.95
N SER A 130 10.96 -9.45 8.14
CA SER A 130 9.80 -10.31 8.44
C SER A 130 8.86 -9.68 9.46
N GLU A 131 8.94 -8.38 9.67
CA GLU A 131 8.12 -7.67 10.64
C GLU A 131 6.73 -7.29 10.10
N SER A 132 5.83 -6.94 11.01
CA SER A 132 4.45 -6.51 10.73
C SER A 132 4.13 -5.27 11.58
N PRO A 133 4.62 -4.07 11.17
CA PRO A 133 4.57 -2.85 11.98
C PRO A 133 3.24 -2.08 11.83
N GLU A 134 2.19 -2.64 11.21
CA GLU A 134 0.93 -1.97 10.90
C GLU A 134 0.31 -1.30 12.13
N ALA A 135 0.36 -1.99 13.29
CA ALA A 135 -0.23 -1.50 14.53
C ALA A 135 0.38 -0.16 15.01
N LEU A 136 1.68 0.04 14.77
CA LEU A 136 2.38 1.29 15.13
C LEU A 136 1.82 2.49 14.37
N PHE A 137 1.55 2.30 13.07
CA PHE A 137 1.00 3.34 12.20
C PHE A 137 -0.51 3.50 12.37
N ALA A 138 -1.24 2.40 12.53
CA ALA A 138 -2.68 2.41 12.78
C ALA A 138 -3.03 3.09 14.11
N HIS A 139 -2.13 3.06 15.10
CA HIS A 139 -2.28 3.81 16.36
C HIS A 139 -2.00 5.31 16.21
N THR A 140 -1.33 5.72 15.14
CA THR A 140 -0.90 7.11 14.92
C THR A 140 -1.99 7.92 14.23
N ALA A 141 -2.64 8.83 14.96
CA ALA A 141 -3.64 9.73 14.39
C ALA A 141 -3.04 10.63 13.30
N GLY A 142 -3.74 10.77 12.17
CA GLY A 142 -3.33 11.55 11.00
C GLY A 142 -2.74 10.72 9.88
N LEU A 143 -2.65 9.39 10.01
CA LEU A 143 -2.28 8.46 8.96
C LEU A 143 -3.48 7.61 8.54
N ARG A 144 -3.60 7.34 7.25
CA ARG A 144 -4.40 6.22 6.73
C ARG A 144 -3.47 5.01 6.59
N VAL A 145 -3.91 3.86 7.06
CA VAL A 145 -3.12 2.63 6.99
C VAL A 145 -3.93 1.58 6.25
N VAL A 146 -3.38 1.08 5.15
CA VAL A 146 -4.02 0.09 4.29
C VAL A 146 -3.07 -1.06 3.99
N ALA A 147 -3.61 -2.25 3.78
CA ALA A 147 -2.86 -3.43 3.37
C ALA A 147 -3.67 -4.19 2.32
N CYS A 148 -3.15 -4.36 1.12
CA CYS A 148 -3.83 -5.11 0.07
C CYS A 148 -3.77 -6.62 0.34
N GLY A 149 -4.86 -7.33 0.10
CA GLY A 149 -4.97 -8.77 0.31
C GLY A 149 -4.85 -9.60 -0.97
N ASP A 150 -5.11 -9.00 -2.14
CA ASP A 150 -5.09 -9.66 -3.44
C ASP A 150 -4.64 -8.71 -4.59
N PRO A 151 -4.39 -9.23 -5.81
CA PRO A 151 -3.97 -8.40 -6.94
C PRO A 151 -4.96 -7.30 -7.35
N LEU A 152 -6.28 -7.52 -7.21
CA LEU A 152 -7.30 -6.52 -7.53
C LEU A 152 -7.21 -5.33 -6.57
N GLU A 153 -7.11 -5.62 -5.28
CA GLU A 153 -6.92 -4.61 -4.25
C GLU A 153 -5.59 -3.87 -4.43
N ALA A 154 -4.51 -4.58 -4.71
CA ALA A 154 -3.21 -3.98 -5.00
C ALA A 154 -3.31 -2.94 -6.13
N PHE A 155 -4.00 -3.27 -7.24
CA PHE A 155 -4.20 -2.37 -8.37
C PHE A 155 -5.08 -1.16 -8.03
N THR A 156 -6.19 -1.36 -7.31
CA THR A 156 -7.18 -0.30 -7.07
C THR A 156 -6.79 0.58 -5.89
N MET A 157 -6.35 -0.01 -4.79
CA MET A 157 -6.03 0.72 -3.56
C MET A 157 -4.80 1.63 -3.73
N ILE A 158 -3.80 1.25 -4.55
CA ILE A 158 -2.65 2.13 -4.78
C ILE A 158 -3.06 3.40 -5.53
N GLN A 159 -3.96 3.32 -6.50
CA GLN A 159 -4.47 4.47 -7.23
C GLN A 159 -5.32 5.37 -6.33
N GLN A 160 -6.19 4.78 -5.51
CA GLN A 160 -6.98 5.53 -4.52
C GLN A 160 -6.06 6.21 -3.49
N SER A 161 -5.00 5.54 -3.06
CA SER A 161 -4.01 6.10 -2.13
C SER A 161 -3.28 7.32 -2.72
N VAL A 162 -2.88 7.25 -3.98
CA VAL A 162 -2.23 8.39 -4.67
C VAL A 162 -3.21 9.55 -4.88
N SER A 163 -4.49 9.27 -5.07
CA SER A 163 -5.53 10.29 -5.23
C SER A 163 -5.98 10.90 -3.90
N CYS A 164 -5.64 10.28 -2.75
CA CYS A 164 -5.97 10.77 -1.43
C CYS A 164 -5.14 12.00 -1.06
N ASP A 165 -5.73 12.98 -0.36
CA ASP A 165 -5.02 14.17 0.13
C ASP A 165 -4.43 13.99 1.54
N ASP A 166 -4.69 12.86 2.19
CA ASP A 166 -4.12 12.46 3.47
C ASP A 166 -2.94 11.51 3.26
N PRO A 167 -1.97 11.47 4.20
CA PRO A 167 -0.89 10.50 4.15
C PRO A 167 -1.39 9.06 4.26
N VAL A 168 -0.91 8.19 3.37
CA VAL A 168 -1.26 6.77 3.35
C VAL A 168 -0.01 5.93 3.58
N ILE A 169 -0.04 5.05 4.58
CA ILE A 169 0.90 3.96 4.73
C ILE A 169 0.30 2.74 4.03
N PHE A 170 0.97 2.31 2.98
CA PHE A 170 0.50 1.24 2.10
C PHE A 170 1.34 -0.01 2.29
N PHE A 171 0.78 -1.00 2.96
CA PHE A 171 1.45 -2.26 3.25
C PHE A 171 1.25 -3.29 2.15
N GLU A 172 2.37 -3.85 1.66
CA GLU A 172 2.42 -4.83 0.58
C GLU A 172 2.84 -6.20 1.12
N PRO A 173 1.96 -7.22 1.12
CA PRO A 173 2.28 -8.52 1.71
C PRO A 173 3.31 -9.27 0.86
N LYS A 174 4.58 -9.29 1.28
CA LYS A 174 5.72 -9.88 0.54
C LYS A 174 5.45 -11.32 0.09
N ARG A 175 4.91 -12.16 0.95
CA ARG A 175 4.61 -13.57 0.62
C ARG A 175 3.55 -13.73 -0.47
N ARG A 176 2.79 -12.67 -0.80
CA ARG A 176 1.70 -12.67 -1.79
C ARG A 176 2.09 -12.05 -3.13
N TYR A 177 3.28 -11.48 -3.29
CA TYR A 177 3.68 -10.81 -4.52
C TYR A 177 3.52 -11.65 -5.80
N TRP A 178 3.65 -12.98 -5.70
CA TRP A 178 3.55 -13.90 -6.82
C TRP A 178 2.17 -14.52 -7.00
N GLU A 179 1.20 -14.21 -6.13
CA GLU A 179 -0.17 -14.65 -6.28
C GLU A 179 -0.82 -13.98 -7.49
N LYS A 180 -1.58 -14.77 -8.23
CA LYS A 180 -2.21 -14.35 -9.48
C LYS A 180 -3.72 -14.24 -9.32
N ALA A 181 -4.31 -13.26 -10.00
CA ALA A 181 -5.75 -13.14 -10.21
C ALA A 181 -6.04 -12.58 -11.60
N ASP A 182 -7.23 -12.86 -12.10
CA ASP A 182 -7.74 -12.24 -13.31
C ASP A 182 -8.41 -10.91 -12.95
N ILE A 183 -7.92 -9.82 -13.53
CA ILE A 183 -8.39 -8.46 -13.26
C ILE A 183 -8.96 -7.85 -14.52
N ASP A 184 -10.15 -7.26 -14.42
CA ASP A 184 -10.65 -6.32 -15.39
C ASP A 184 -10.11 -4.92 -15.12
N ILE A 185 -8.93 -4.61 -15.66
CA ILE A 185 -8.23 -3.33 -15.41
C ILE A 185 -9.12 -2.13 -15.76
N ALA A 186 -9.92 -2.22 -16.83
CA ALA A 186 -10.73 -1.10 -17.32
C ALA A 186 -11.87 -0.71 -16.35
N GLY A 187 -12.48 -1.70 -15.69
CA GLY A 187 -13.59 -1.48 -14.76
C GLY A 187 -13.19 -1.49 -13.28
N ALA A 188 -12.00 -1.98 -12.96
CA ALA A 188 -11.60 -2.28 -11.58
C ALA A 188 -11.71 -1.08 -10.61
N LEU A 189 -11.20 0.07 -11.00
CA LEU A 189 -11.20 1.26 -10.13
C LEU A 189 -12.63 1.79 -9.87
N ALA A 190 -13.48 1.75 -10.87
CA ALA A 190 -14.87 2.20 -10.74
C ALA A 190 -15.71 1.28 -9.84
N ALA A 191 -15.35 0.00 -9.79
CA ALA A 191 -16.02 -1.02 -8.96
C ALA A 191 -15.38 -1.19 -7.57
N ALA A 192 -14.26 -0.54 -7.31
CA ALA A 192 -13.52 -0.70 -6.06
C ALA A 192 -14.26 -0.06 -4.88
N GLN A 193 -14.19 -0.71 -3.72
CA GLN A 193 -14.62 -0.10 -2.47
C GLN A 193 -13.70 1.08 -2.10
N PRO A 194 -14.25 2.16 -1.52
CA PRO A 194 -13.42 3.24 -0.96
C PRO A 194 -12.45 2.71 0.10
N LEU A 195 -11.28 3.36 0.25
CA LEU A 195 -10.26 2.96 1.22
C LEU A 195 -10.72 2.92 2.69
N ASP A 196 -11.84 3.53 3.01
CA ASP A 196 -12.40 3.57 4.37
C ASP A 196 -13.60 2.64 4.57
N GLN A 197 -13.83 1.73 3.62
CA GLN A 197 -14.90 0.74 3.68
C GLN A 197 -14.34 -0.68 3.58
N ALA A 198 -14.79 -1.52 4.48
CA ALA A 198 -14.47 -2.94 4.45
C ALA A 198 -15.23 -3.66 3.34
N ARG A 199 -14.57 -4.61 2.67
CA ARG A 199 -15.20 -5.48 1.67
C ARG A 199 -15.74 -6.74 2.33
N ILE A 200 -16.97 -7.13 2.00
CA ILE A 200 -17.54 -8.41 2.40
C ILE A 200 -17.16 -9.46 1.37
N LEU A 201 -16.41 -10.48 1.78
CA LEU A 201 -15.98 -11.57 0.91
C LEU A 201 -16.93 -12.77 0.92
N ALA A 202 -17.55 -13.03 2.08
CA ALA A 202 -18.53 -14.10 2.26
C ALA A 202 -19.60 -13.65 3.27
N SER A 203 -20.83 -14.10 3.07
CA SER A 203 -21.95 -13.84 3.98
C SER A 203 -22.33 -15.10 4.72
N GLY A 204 -22.76 -14.96 5.96
CA GLY A 204 -23.18 -16.08 6.82
C GLY A 204 -23.78 -15.59 8.14
N THR A 205 -24.10 -16.49 9.06
CA THR A 205 -24.87 -16.19 10.27
C THR A 205 -24.21 -16.63 11.58
N ASP A 206 -23.22 -17.52 11.55
CA ASP A 206 -22.71 -18.18 12.75
C ASP A 206 -21.51 -17.48 13.39
N VAL A 207 -20.55 -17.01 12.58
CA VAL A 207 -19.29 -16.35 13.04
C VAL A 207 -18.95 -15.17 12.15
N THR A 208 -18.44 -14.07 12.59
CA THR A 208 -17.84 -12.98 11.81
C THR A 208 -16.32 -13.07 11.88
N VAL A 209 -15.67 -13.12 10.73
CA VAL A 209 -14.20 -13.07 10.62
C VAL A 209 -13.79 -11.73 10.06
N LEU A 210 -13.01 -10.95 10.84
CA LEU A 210 -12.37 -9.71 10.38
C LEU A 210 -10.91 -10.02 10.09
N THR A 211 -10.47 -9.65 8.87
CA THR A 211 -9.10 -9.94 8.44
C THR A 211 -8.60 -8.88 7.44
N TYR A 212 -7.29 -8.81 7.21
CA TYR A 212 -6.68 -7.90 6.24
C TYR A 212 -5.38 -8.47 5.67
N GLY A 213 -4.92 -7.89 4.57
CA GLY A 213 -3.62 -8.18 3.97
C GLY A 213 -3.41 -9.67 3.68
N PRO A 214 -2.26 -10.26 4.08
CA PRO A 214 -1.92 -11.65 3.71
C PRO A 214 -2.84 -12.71 4.34
N MET A 215 -3.58 -12.35 5.40
CA MET A 215 -4.48 -13.29 6.09
C MET A 215 -5.84 -13.43 5.42
N VAL A 216 -6.22 -12.52 4.52
CA VAL A 216 -7.50 -12.58 3.78
C VAL A 216 -7.70 -13.93 3.11
N ARG A 217 -6.72 -14.38 2.33
CA ARG A 217 -6.77 -15.68 1.66
C ARG A 217 -6.83 -16.84 2.65
N THR A 218 -6.02 -16.80 3.72
CA THR A 218 -6.01 -17.86 4.74
C THR A 218 -7.37 -17.98 5.43
N CYS A 219 -8.01 -16.85 5.74
CA CYS A 219 -9.34 -16.84 6.32
C CYS A 219 -10.41 -17.34 5.34
N ALA A 220 -10.30 -16.97 4.05
CA ALA A 220 -11.21 -17.47 3.03
C ALA A 220 -11.08 -18.99 2.83
N GLU A 221 -9.87 -19.54 2.81
CA GLU A 221 -9.61 -20.97 2.73
C GLU A 221 -10.14 -21.70 3.97
N ALA A 222 -9.94 -21.15 5.17
CA ALA A 222 -10.50 -21.70 6.41
C ALA A 222 -12.04 -21.67 6.40
N ALA A 223 -12.62 -20.62 5.85
CA ALA A 223 -14.05 -20.50 5.66
C ALA A 223 -14.62 -21.63 4.78
N VAL A 224 -13.98 -21.89 3.65
CA VAL A 224 -14.38 -22.99 2.76
C VAL A 224 -14.24 -24.34 3.45
N ALA A 225 -13.16 -24.56 4.20
CA ALA A 225 -12.94 -25.81 4.93
C ALA A 225 -13.99 -26.07 6.02
N ALA A 226 -14.46 -25.01 6.69
CA ALA A 226 -15.47 -25.11 7.76
C ALA A 226 -16.92 -25.08 7.25
N ALA A 227 -17.16 -24.87 5.95
CA ALA A 227 -18.52 -24.68 5.39
C ALA A 227 -19.44 -25.91 5.55
N GLY A 228 -18.90 -27.10 5.83
CA GLY A 228 -19.67 -28.29 6.15
C GLY A 228 -20.25 -28.30 7.57
N ASP A 229 -19.62 -27.57 8.48
CA ASP A 229 -19.96 -27.57 9.93
C ASP A 229 -20.57 -26.23 10.38
N LEU A 230 -20.29 -25.15 9.64
CA LEU A 230 -20.70 -23.78 9.99
C LEU A 230 -21.29 -23.06 8.78
N SER A 231 -22.35 -22.30 8.98
CA SER A 231 -22.78 -21.27 8.03
C SER A 231 -21.84 -20.06 8.18
N LEU A 232 -20.86 -19.99 7.28
CA LEU A 232 -19.82 -18.95 7.34
C LEU A 232 -20.29 -17.64 6.70
N ILE A 233 -19.80 -16.64 7.00
CA ILE A 233 -19.84 -15.42 7.71
C ILE A 233 -18.92 -14.40 7.09
N HIS A 234 -19.27 -13.24 7.37
CA HIS A 234 -18.68 -11.96 7.10
C HIS A 234 -17.15 -11.98 7.22
N ILE A 235 -16.43 -12.06 6.10
CA ILE A 235 -15.00 -11.75 6.03
C ILE A 235 -14.92 -10.30 5.57
N SER A 236 -14.40 -9.45 6.42
CA SER A 236 -14.33 -8.01 6.20
C SER A 236 -12.89 -7.55 6.36
N GLU A 237 -12.44 -6.72 5.44
CA GLU A 237 -11.14 -6.05 5.53
C GLU A 237 -11.34 -4.62 6.05
N PRO A 238 -10.95 -4.33 7.31
CA PRO A 238 -11.12 -2.99 7.85
C PRO A 238 -10.01 -2.07 7.42
N THR A 239 -10.36 -0.94 6.84
CA THR A 239 -9.53 0.24 6.81
C THR A 239 -9.96 1.16 7.95
N ARG A 240 -9.04 1.58 8.82
CA ARG A 240 -9.36 2.45 9.95
C ARG A 240 -9.24 3.91 9.51
N ARG A 241 -10.31 4.69 9.75
CA ARG A 241 -10.20 6.16 9.81
C ARG A 241 -9.43 6.55 11.08
N SER A 242 -8.39 7.33 10.91
CA SER A 242 -7.75 8.08 11.99
C SER A 242 -8.43 9.44 12.17
#